data_d1b3de66ad8aa41ef7f41a22968b1397
#
_entry.id   d1b3de66ad8aa41ef7f41a22968b1397
#
_cell.length_a   1.000
_cell.length_b   1.000
_cell.length_c   1.000
_cell.angle_alpha   90.00
_cell.angle_beta   90.00
_cell.angle_gamma   90.00
#
_symmetry.space_group_name_H-M   'P 1'
#
loop_
_entity.id
_entity.type
_entity.pdbx_description
1 polymer ?
#
loop_
_entity_poly.entity_id
_entity_poly.type
_entity_poly.pdbx_seq_one_letter_code
_entity_poly.pdbx_strand_id
1 'polypeptide(L)'
;MVKLWAIVVMVAIALLRSTFAKQLSCTMELDRSCSLIGAKVSSDEILTTTFASSNPSTLSTVQFARSSLTGIPPAMFQTFPKLESLNATGSDIKQIQSRNFADAKTLQSLYLRGNKIHDLPDVAFFGASRLQTLDLSDNAIATIESTAFKRLRELKTLLLGSNSLTELQPGVFDDLSDLERLELQQNGLGSIDDRLFQGCHSLTALNVSHNALKTFNVAQFERRWSFDLIDASYNKLSVVRIPPNLRQLVAIGNGIRTVESTATNGSELILLKLPHNKLTSVDEVPVFDKLITLDLSFNRIREFDFRSAARFGKLVLLKLDGNQLESVSNSLTAPITHLKYVHLADNQFTHLDLNVLRTVPRILKLDLRRNQLERLAVTDLAGSFPVMVRIMLEGNRFRCPDSRPLLKELKESITAYAMTRNDCRKEENLIDGICCS
;
A
#
# COMPACT_ATOMS: atom_id res chain seq x y z
N MET A 1 -3.77 18.33 -66.63
CA MET A 1 -5.04 17.73 -66.21
C MET A 1 -4.88 16.84 -64.95
N VAL A 2 -3.88 16.00 -64.84
CA VAL A 2 -3.71 15.09 -63.69
C VAL A 2 -3.51 15.82 -62.32
N LYS A 3 -2.76 16.92 -62.27
CA LYS A 3 -2.55 17.71 -61.02
C LYS A 3 -3.84 18.42 -60.56
N LEU A 4 -4.70 18.84 -61.44
CA LEU A 4 -5.98 19.49 -61.08
C LEU A 4 -6.97 18.48 -60.53
N TRP A 5 -6.97 17.25 -61.06
CA TRP A 5 -7.80 16.15 -60.58
C TRP A 5 -7.38 15.69 -59.15
N ALA A 6 -6.05 15.62 -58.88
CA ALA A 6 -5.54 15.30 -57.56
C ALA A 6 -5.91 16.35 -56.49
N ILE A 7 -5.89 17.65 -56.86
CA ILE A 7 -6.30 18.74 -55.97
C ILE A 7 -7.82 18.67 -55.73
N VAL A 8 -8.62 18.45 -56.74
CA VAL A 8 -10.08 18.34 -56.62
C VAL A 8 -10.47 17.11 -55.79
N VAL A 9 -9.78 15.97 -55.96
CA VAL A 9 -10.01 14.78 -55.13
C VAL A 9 -9.53 15.00 -53.68
N MET A 10 -8.40 15.67 -53.43
CA MET A 10 -7.99 16.02 -52.10
C MET A 10 -8.93 17.02 -51.41
N VAL A 11 -9.44 18.03 -52.15
CA VAL A 11 -10.42 18.99 -51.61
C VAL A 11 -11.77 18.30 -51.40
N ALA A 12 -12.18 17.40 -52.28
CA ALA A 12 -13.42 16.60 -52.10
C ALA A 12 -13.31 15.63 -50.91
N ILE A 13 -12.13 14.99 -50.73
CA ILE A 13 -11.86 14.15 -49.54
C ILE A 13 -11.81 15.00 -48.26
N ALA A 14 -11.24 16.20 -48.30
CA ALA A 14 -11.23 17.13 -47.16
C ALA A 14 -12.66 17.65 -46.85
N LEU A 15 -13.45 17.96 -47.87
CA LEU A 15 -14.86 18.37 -47.72
C LEU A 15 -15.76 17.21 -47.24
N LEU A 16 -15.53 15.99 -47.71
CA LEU A 16 -16.20 14.78 -47.20
C LEU A 16 -15.82 14.47 -45.77
N ARG A 17 -14.58 14.74 -45.37
CA ARG A 17 -14.17 14.60 -43.94
C ARG A 17 -14.82 15.64 -43.04
N SER A 18 -15.10 16.86 -43.54
CA SER A 18 -15.77 17.90 -42.74
C SER A 18 -17.27 17.62 -42.50
N THR A 19 -17.90 16.75 -43.30
CA THR A 19 -19.33 16.38 -43.13
C THR A 19 -19.55 15.30 -42.06
N PHE A 20 -18.48 14.72 -41.49
CA PHE A 20 -18.56 13.68 -40.44
C PHE A 20 -17.89 14.09 -39.11
N ALA A 21 -17.66 15.39 -38.90
CA ALA A 21 -17.13 15.85 -37.60
C ALA A 21 -18.18 15.58 -36.51
N LYS A 22 -17.84 14.70 -35.58
CA LYS A 22 -18.69 14.37 -34.46
C LYS A 22 -18.64 15.49 -33.43
N GLN A 23 -19.81 15.97 -33.02
CA GLN A 23 -19.92 16.95 -31.96
C GLN A 23 -20.44 16.28 -30.67
N LEU A 24 -19.72 16.43 -29.59
CA LEU A 24 -20.12 15.99 -28.25
C LEU A 24 -20.59 17.22 -27.47
N SER A 25 -21.74 17.11 -26.81
CA SER A 25 -22.33 18.20 -26.04
C SER A 25 -22.38 17.81 -24.56
N CYS A 26 -22.14 18.74 -23.67
CA CYS A 26 -22.35 18.57 -22.24
C CYS A 26 -23.83 18.30 -21.96
N THR A 27 -24.13 17.22 -21.27
CA THR A 27 -25.50 16.84 -20.88
C THR A 27 -25.89 17.42 -19.53
N MET A 28 -24.91 17.75 -18.69
CA MET A 28 -25.11 18.41 -17.40
C MET A 28 -23.97 19.41 -17.17
N GLU A 29 -24.34 20.63 -16.80
CA GLU A 29 -23.40 21.68 -16.41
C GLU A 29 -23.84 22.24 -15.07
N LEU A 30 -23.10 21.85 -14.01
CA LEU A 30 -23.25 22.34 -12.64
C LEU A 30 -21.87 22.74 -12.14
N ASP A 31 -21.75 23.85 -11.42
CA ASP A 31 -20.53 24.26 -10.73
C ASP A 31 -19.24 24.16 -11.57
N ARG A 32 -19.28 24.66 -12.81
CA ARG A 32 -18.17 24.59 -13.79
C ARG A 32 -17.80 23.16 -14.22
N SER A 33 -18.69 22.20 -14.08
CA SER A 33 -18.47 20.82 -14.53
C SER A 33 -19.33 20.46 -15.74
N CYS A 34 -18.79 19.60 -16.60
CA CYS A 34 -19.47 19.06 -17.79
C CYS A 34 -19.45 17.54 -17.75
N SER A 35 -20.60 16.91 -17.88
CA SER A 35 -20.72 15.46 -18.01
C SER A 35 -21.08 15.06 -19.42
N LEU A 36 -20.23 14.23 -20.05
CA LEU A 36 -20.41 13.63 -21.36
C LEU A 36 -20.88 12.18 -21.17
N ILE A 37 -22.17 11.92 -21.33
CA ILE A 37 -22.78 10.64 -21.02
C ILE A 37 -22.98 9.83 -22.32
N GLY A 38 -22.47 8.59 -22.35
CA GLY A 38 -22.64 7.69 -23.49
C GLY A 38 -21.88 8.14 -24.74
N ALA A 39 -20.86 8.95 -24.59
CA ALA A 39 -20.01 9.40 -25.70
C ALA A 39 -19.30 8.19 -26.34
N LYS A 40 -19.30 8.15 -27.68
CA LYS A 40 -18.57 7.14 -28.46
C LYS A 40 -17.66 7.85 -29.44
N VAL A 41 -16.33 7.59 -29.35
CA VAL A 41 -15.33 8.18 -30.26
C VAL A 41 -14.42 7.07 -30.75
N SER A 42 -14.49 6.80 -32.06
CA SER A 42 -13.61 5.82 -32.71
C SER A 42 -12.23 6.40 -33.03
N SER A 43 -11.29 5.56 -33.45
CA SER A 43 -9.91 5.97 -33.73
C SER A 43 -9.78 7.01 -34.83
N ASP A 44 -10.62 6.94 -35.84
CA ASP A 44 -10.68 7.89 -36.99
C ASP A 44 -11.39 9.19 -36.63
N GLU A 45 -12.22 9.20 -35.58
CA GLU A 45 -12.94 10.38 -35.08
C GLU A 45 -12.15 11.22 -34.08
N ILE A 46 -11.07 10.69 -33.43
CA ILE A 46 -10.35 11.37 -32.34
C ILE A 46 -9.93 12.81 -32.73
N LEU A 47 -9.39 13.00 -33.91
CA LEU A 47 -8.88 14.29 -34.36
C LEU A 47 -9.97 15.23 -34.89
N THR A 48 -11.14 14.71 -35.24
CA THR A 48 -12.25 15.47 -35.82
C THR A 48 -13.39 15.71 -34.83
N THR A 49 -13.37 15.06 -33.68
CA THR A 49 -14.35 15.27 -32.62
C THR A 49 -14.24 16.68 -32.05
N THR A 50 -15.37 17.38 -32.01
CA THR A 50 -15.51 18.71 -31.42
C THR A 50 -16.41 18.67 -30.20
N PHE A 51 -16.38 19.71 -29.38
CA PHE A 51 -17.18 19.82 -28.18
C PHE A 51 -18.04 21.05 -28.16
N ALA A 52 -19.22 20.96 -27.57
CA ALA A 52 -20.12 22.07 -27.35
C ALA A 52 -20.57 22.17 -25.89
N SER A 53 -20.65 23.38 -25.42
CA SER A 53 -21.09 23.73 -24.06
C SER A 53 -21.68 25.13 -24.08
N SER A 54 -22.62 25.43 -23.19
CA SER A 54 -23.18 26.78 -23.04
C SER A 54 -22.11 27.77 -22.52
N ASN A 55 -21.14 27.33 -21.73
CA ASN A 55 -20.09 28.17 -21.10
C ASN A 55 -18.70 27.54 -21.17
N PRO A 56 -18.14 27.30 -22.35
CA PRO A 56 -16.90 26.53 -22.49
C PRO A 56 -15.69 27.19 -21.82
N SER A 57 -15.63 28.52 -21.75
CA SER A 57 -14.54 29.28 -21.14
C SER A 57 -14.53 29.27 -19.60
N THR A 58 -15.57 28.78 -18.96
CA THR A 58 -15.68 28.74 -17.49
C THR A 58 -15.55 27.33 -16.92
N LEU A 59 -15.67 26.29 -17.76
CA LEU A 59 -15.61 24.91 -17.32
C LEU A 59 -14.21 24.54 -16.85
N SER A 60 -14.13 23.98 -15.64
CA SER A 60 -12.90 23.49 -15.03
C SER A 60 -12.86 21.97 -14.90
N THR A 61 -14.00 21.30 -15.00
CA THR A 61 -14.10 19.84 -14.88
C THR A 61 -14.88 19.23 -16.06
N VAL A 62 -14.31 18.17 -16.64
CA VAL A 62 -15.01 17.34 -17.65
C VAL A 62 -14.94 15.89 -17.20
N GLN A 63 -16.06 15.19 -17.28
CA GLN A 63 -16.11 13.75 -17.05
C GLN A 63 -16.85 13.02 -18.18
N PHE A 64 -16.31 11.85 -18.52
CA PHE A 64 -16.99 10.88 -19.38
C PHE A 64 -17.66 9.82 -18.53
N ALA A 65 -18.96 9.62 -18.72
CA ALA A 65 -19.72 8.61 -18.00
C ALA A 65 -20.33 7.61 -18.99
N ARG A 66 -20.15 6.30 -18.73
CA ARG A 66 -20.67 5.23 -19.60
C ARG A 66 -20.29 5.43 -21.07
N SER A 67 -19.08 5.90 -21.30
CA SER A 67 -18.55 6.30 -22.61
C SER A 67 -17.56 5.27 -23.16
N SER A 68 -17.37 5.28 -24.47
CA SER A 68 -16.36 4.44 -25.14
C SER A 68 -15.53 5.32 -26.07
N LEU A 69 -14.30 5.57 -25.70
CA LEU A 69 -13.35 6.46 -26.37
C LEU A 69 -12.13 5.64 -26.78
N THR A 70 -11.75 5.62 -28.05
CA THR A 70 -10.48 4.97 -28.43
C THR A 70 -9.27 5.75 -27.90
N GLY A 71 -9.40 7.08 -27.75
CA GLY A 71 -8.38 7.99 -27.20
C GLY A 71 -9.00 9.32 -26.78
N ILE A 72 -8.23 10.19 -26.16
CA ILE A 72 -8.65 11.53 -25.74
C ILE A 72 -8.59 12.49 -26.93
N PRO A 73 -9.72 13.14 -27.36
CA PRO A 73 -9.69 14.12 -28.43
C PRO A 73 -8.96 15.40 -28.02
N PRO A 74 -7.88 15.83 -28.73
CA PRO A 74 -7.10 17.03 -28.39
C PRO A 74 -7.92 18.33 -28.41
N ALA A 75 -8.94 18.43 -29.28
CA ALA A 75 -9.80 19.59 -29.37
C ALA A 75 -10.53 19.97 -28.07
N MET A 76 -10.61 19.02 -27.12
CA MET A 76 -11.18 19.28 -25.80
C MET A 76 -10.44 20.40 -25.06
N PHE A 77 -9.11 20.40 -25.06
CA PHE A 77 -8.31 21.39 -24.36
C PHE A 77 -8.36 22.77 -25.00
N GLN A 78 -8.63 22.84 -26.30
CA GLN A 78 -8.86 24.10 -27.01
C GLN A 78 -10.25 24.64 -26.70
N THR A 79 -11.27 23.78 -26.64
CA THR A 79 -12.65 24.15 -26.32
C THR A 79 -12.80 24.58 -24.86
N PHE A 80 -12.11 23.91 -23.96
CA PHE A 80 -12.17 24.15 -22.50
C PHE A 80 -10.83 24.66 -21.97
N PRO A 81 -10.45 25.93 -22.22
CA PRO A 81 -9.12 26.45 -21.93
C PRO A 81 -8.80 26.57 -20.43
N LYS A 82 -9.80 26.46 -19.55
CA LYS A 82 -9.65 26.46 -18.09
C LYS A 82 -9.86 25.08 -17.47
N LEU A 83 -9.77 24.02 -18.28
CA LEU A 83 -9.96 22.65 -17.78
C LEU A 83 -8.83 22.28 -16.80
N GLU A 84 -9.21 22.05 -15.55
CA GLU A 84 -8.32 21.64 -14.44
C GLU A 84 -8.43 20.15 -14.16
N SER A 85 -9.61 19.54 -14.37
CA SER A 85 -9.84 18.13 -14.09
C SER A 85 -10.53 17.41 -15.24
N LEU A 86 -9.91 16.31 -15.68
CA LEU A 86 -10.50 15.41 -16.69
C LEU A 86 -10.64 14.00 -16.09
N ASN A 87 -11.88 13.52 -16.04
CA ASN A 87 -12.19 12.15 -15.64
C ASN A 87 -12.73 11.35 -16.83
N ALA A 88 -11.95 10.40 -17.31
CA ALA A 88 -12.31 9.43 -18.35
C ALA A 88 -12.11 7.97 -17.84
N THR A 89 -12.39 7.74 -16.55
CA THR A 89 -12.36 6.43 -15.94
C THR A 89 -13.32 5.47 -16.64
N GLY A 90 -12.86 4.23 -16.94
CA GLY A 90 -13.69 3.19 -17.53
C GLY A 90 -14.29 3.56 -18.90
N SER A 91 -13.54 4.27 -19.72
CA SER A 91 -14.02 4.82 -21.01
C SER A 91 -13.46 4.08 -22.23
N ASP A 92 -12.98 2.85 -22.06
CA ASP A 92 -12.43 1.99 -23.15
C ASP A 92 -11.20 2.56 -23.89
N ILE A 93 -10.51 3.56 -23.32
CA ILE A 93 -9.35 4.19 -23.96
C ILE A 93 -8.25 3.15 -24.17
N LYS A 94 -7.77 3.03 -25.42
CA LYS A 94 -6.77 2.03 -25.81
C LYS A 94 -5.37 2.61 -25.92
N GLN A 95 -5.25 3.90 -26.25
CA GLN A 95 -3.98 4.53 -26.54
C GLN A 95 -3.94 5.99 -26.09
N ILE A 96 -2.77 6.40 -25.67
CA ILE A 96 -2.37 7.80 -25.50
C ILE A 96 -1.40 8.10 -26.65
N GLN A 97 -1.72 9.12 -27.45
CA GLN A 97 -0.84 9.55 -28.53
C GLN A 97 0.09 10.65 -28.03
N SER A 98 1.31 10.71 -28.52
CA SER A 98 2.23 11.79 -28.23
C SER A 98 1.58 13.14 -28.52
N ARG A 99 1.71 14.09 -27.60
CA ARG A 99 1.14 15.44 -27.70
C ARG A 99 -0.40 15.56 -27.64
N ASN A 100 -1.14 14.50 -27.27
CA ASN A 100 -2.59 14.61 -27.05
C ASN A 100 -2.96 15.73 -26.06
N PHE A 101 -2.05 16.03 -25.14
CA PHE A 101 -2.23 17.03 -24.10
C PHE A 101 -1.50 18.36 -24.38
N ALA A 102 -1.08 18.63 -25.62
CA ALA A 102 -0.28 19.82 -25.94
C ALA A 102 -0.92 21.14 -25.49
N ASP A 103 -2.24 21.23 -25.52
CA ASP A 103 -3.02 22.40 -25.12
C ASP A 103 -3.58 22.30 -23.68
N ALA A 104 -3.25 21.24 -22.92
CA ALA A 104 -3.76 20.98 -21.57
C ALA A 104 -3.02 21.81 -20.48
N LYS A 105 -2.81 23.10 -20.72
CA LYS A 105 -1.92 23.98 -19.92
C LYS A 105 -2.42 24.23 -18.48
N THR A 106 -3.71 24.05 -18.22
CA THR A 106 -4.35 24.27 -16.92
C THR A 106 -4.69 22.98 -16.20
N LEU A 107 -4.50 21.81 -16.85
CA LEU A 107 -4.89 20.51 -16.31
C LEU A 107 -4.05 20.15 -15.08
N GLN A 108 -4.74 19.89 -13.96
CA GLN A 108 -4.17 19.52 -12.67
C GLN A 108 -4.45 18.06 -12.32
N SER A 109 -5.59 17.52 -12.77
CA SER A 109 -5.98 16.15 -12.46
C SER A 109 -6.46 15.41 -13.71
N LEU A 110 -5.87 14.23 -13.94
CA LEU A 110 -6.21 13.36 -15.07
C LEU A 110 -6.48 11.94 -14.56
N TYR A 111 -7.72 11.48 -14.70
CA TYR A 111 -8.14 10.14 -14.28
C TYR A 111 -8.45 9.29 -15.51
N LEU A 112 -7.59 8.30 -15.75
CA LEU A 112 -7.67 7.33 -16.85
C LEU A 112 -7.77 5.88 -16.33
N ARG A 113 -8.17 5.71 -15.07
CA ARG A 113 -8.30 4.41 -14.43
C ARG A 113 -9.30 3.50 -15.17
N GLY A 114 -9.02 2.19 -15.17
CA GLY A 114 -9.95 1.19 -15.67
C GLY A 114 -10.16 1.25 -17.18
N ASN A 115 -9.14 1.65 -17.93
CA ASN A 115 -9.15 1.70 -19.38
C ASN A 115 -8.37 0.51 -20.00
N LYS A 116 -8.02 0.59 -21.26
CA LYS A 116 -7.34 -0.47 -22.02
C LYS A 116 -6.01 0.04 -22.62
N ILE A 117 -5.36 0.98 -21.94
CA ILE A 117 -4.10 1.57 -22.40
C ILE A 117 -3.00 0.52 -22.27
N HIS A 118 -2.22 0.27 -23.38
CA HIS A 118 -1.18 -0.76 -23.41
C HIS A 118 0.22 -0.18 -23.27
N ASP A 119 0.44 1.04 -23.72
CA ASP A 119 1.74 1.70 -23.72
C ASP A 119 1.62 3.20 -23.51
N LEU A 120 2.68 3.78 -22.96
CA LEU A 120 2.84 5.23 -22.85
C LEU A 120 4.02 5.63 -23.74
N PRO A 121 3.75 6.34 -24.85
CA PRO A 121 4.78 6.77 -25.79
C PRO A 121 5.61 7.93 -25.25
N ASP A 122 6.68 8.26 -25.96
CA ASP A 122 7.48 9.45 -25.68
C ASP A 122 6.59 10.69 -25.58
N VAL A 123 6.86 11.51 -24.58
CA VAL A 123 6.18 12.78 -24.30
C VAL A 123 4.65 12.67 -24.27
N ALA A 124 4.14 11.53 -23.77
CA ALA A 124 2.71 11.22 -23.73
C ALA A 124 1.85 12.35 -23.14
N PHE A 125 2.32 13.02 -22.11
CA PHE A 125 1.60 14.10 -21.41
C PHE A 125 2.19 15.48 -21.67
N PHE A 126 2.90 15.67 -22.79
CA PHE A 126 3.50 16.94 -23.15
C PHE A 126 2.43 18.05 -23.24
N GLY A 127 2.65 19.15 -22.54
CA GLY A 127 1.74 20.31 -22.44
C GLY A 127 0.97 20.37 -21.12
N ALA A 128 0.73 19.24 -20.46
CA ALA A 128 0.07 19.19 -19.15
C ALA A 128 1.04 19.49 -17.99
N SER A 129 1.80 20.58 -18.07
CA SER A 129 2.90 20.89 -17.14
C SER A 129 2.44 21.20 -15.70
N ARG A 130 1.15 21.49 -15.47
CA ARG A 130 0.55 21.73 -14.17
C ARG A 130 -0.11 20.50 -13.55
N LEU A 131 0.07 19.33 -14.18
CA LEU A 131 -0.54 18.10 -13.70
C LEU A 131 0.01 17.73 -12.32
N GLN A 132 -0.89 17.56 -11.36
CA GLN A 132 -0.58 17.18 -9.97
C GLN A 132 -1.01 15.75 -9.66
N THR A 133 -2.08 15.27 -10.29
CA THR A 133 -2.57 13.91 -10.12
C THR A 133 -2.76 13.24 -11.46
N LEU A 134 -2.14 12.06 -11.63
CA LEU A 134 -2.30 11.22 -12.80
C LEU A 134 -2.64 9.79 -12.36
N ASP A 135 -3.87 9.36 -12.67
CA ASP A 135 -4.34 8.01 -12.39
C ASP A 135 -4.41 7.18 -13.67
N LEU A 136 -3.50 6.25 -13.81
CA LEU A 136 -3.39 5.26 -14.90
C LEU A 136 -3.61 3.83 -14.38
N SER A 137 -4.11 3.68 -13.15
CA SER A 137 -4.34 2.37 -12.55
C SER A 137 -5.39 1.54 -13.29
N ASP A 138 -5.36 0.22 -13.10
CA ASP A 138 -6.30 -0.73 -13.71
C ASP A 138 -6.35 -0.59 -15.26
N ASN A 139 -5.19 -0.58 -15.90
CA ASN A 139 -5.01 -0.59 -17.35
C ASN A 139 -4.24 -1.84 -17.79
N ALA A 140 -3.77 -1.88 -19.02
CA ALA A 140 -2.95 -2.97 -19.56
C ALA A 140 -1.52 -2.50 -19.90
N ILE A 141 -1.01 -1.44 -19.23
CA ILE A 141 0.27 -0.81 -19.57
C ILE A 141 1.40 -1.78 -19.32
N ALA A 142 2.08 -2.17 -20.40
CA ALA A 142 3.24 -3.05 -20.40
C ALA A 142 4.55 -2.28 -20.55
N THR A 143 4.52 -1.15 -21.27
CA THR A 143 5.70 -0.34 -21.57
C THR A 143 5.45 1.14 -21.30
N ILE A 144 6.47 1.79 -20.76
CA ILE A 144 6.52 3.25 -20.56
C ILE A 144 7.83 3.75 -21.12
N GLU A 145 7.76 4.58 -22.15
CA GLU A 145 8.95 5.19 -22.72
C GLU A 145 9.64 6.13 -21.72
N SER A 146 10.97 6.21 -21.78
CA SER A 146 11.77 6.94 -20.78
C SER A 146 11.42 8.42 -20.66
N THR A 147 10.82 9.03 -21.68
CA THR A 147 10.40 10.43 -21.69
C THR A 147 8.89 10.62 -21.54
N ALA A 148 8.12 9.57 -21.25
CA ALA A 148 6.65 9.61 -21.18
C ALA A 148 6.14 10.70 -20.22
N PHE A 149 6.77 10.86 -19.07
CA PHE A 149 6.41 11.85 -18.03
C PHE A 149 7.25 13.14 -18.09
N LYS A 150 7.93 13.39 -19.21
CA LYS A 150 8.81 14.55 -19.35
C LYS A 150 8.08 15.88 -19.08
N ARG A 151 8.69 16.76 -18.26
CA ARG A 151 8.21 18.07 -17.83
C ARG A 151 7.01 18.05 -16.87
N LEU A 152 6.63 16.92 -16.28
CA LEU A 152 5.59 16.87 -15.25
C LEU A 152 6.16 17.17 -13.85
N ARG A 153 6.82 18.31 -13.68
CA ARG A 153 7.53 18.67 -12.45
C ARG A 153 6.61 18.85 -11.25
N GLU A 154 5.38 19.36 -11.48
CA GLU A 154 4.36 19.58 -10.45
C GLU A 154 3.56 18.32 -10.09
N LEU A 155 3.86 17.16 -10.71
CA LEU A 155 3.15 15.92 -10.43
C LEU A 155 3.45 15.42 -9.02
N LYS A 156 2.41 15.31 -8.18
CA LYS A 156 2.48 14.86 -6.79
C LYS A 156 2.07 13.41 -6.61
N THR A 157 1.11 12.95 -7.38
CA THR A 157 0.55 11.60 -7.27
C THR A 157 0.53 10.93 -8.64
N LEU A 158 1.22 9.80 -8.75
CA LEU A 158 1.23 8.94 -9.94
C LEU A 158 0.76 7.54 -9.56
N LEU A 159 -0.37 7.11 -10.12
CA LEU A 159 -0.97 5.80 -9.88
C LEU A 159 -0.83 4.93 -11.13
N LEU A 160 0.00 3.91 -11.05
CA LEU A 160 0.30 2.91 -12.09
C LEU A 160 -0.02 1.48 -11.63
N GLY A 161 -0.73 1.33 -10.52
CA GLY A 161 -1.09 0.02 -9.97
C GLY A 161 -2.02 -0.77 -10.87
N SER A 162 -2.01 -2.10 -10.76
CA SER A 162 -2.86 -3.00 -11.57
C SER A 162 -2.65 -2.79 -13.08
N ASN A 163 -1.41 -2.93 -13.51
CA ASN A 163 -0.98 -2.86 -14.90
C ASN A 163 -0.16 -4.13 -15.27
N SER A 164 0.51 -4.12 -16.41
CA SER A 164 1.30 -5.25 -16.93
C SER A 164 2.79 -4.93 -16.99
N LEU A 165 3.29 -3.99 -16.20
CA LEU A 165 4.69 -3.57 -16.19
C LEU A 165 5.58 -4.69 -15.67
N THR A 166 6.57 -5.10 -16.47
CA THR A 166 7.59 -6.09 -16.07
C THR A 166 8.93 -5.45 -15.75
N GLU A 167 9.17 -4.27 -16.27
CA GLU A 167 10.35 -3.45 -16.03
C GLU A 167 10.02 -1.95 -16.16
N LEU A 168 10.89 -1.11 -15.63
CA LEU A 168 10.84 0.34 -15.78
C LEU A 168 12.21 0.83 -16.22
N GLN A 169 12.24 1.65 -17.25
CA GLN A 169 13.48 2.20 -17.77
C GLN A 169 14.10 3.20 -16.78
N PRO A 170 15.44 3.17 -16.55
CA PRO A 170 16.12 4.21 -15.76
C PRO A 170 15.80 5.60 -16.30
N GLY A 171 15.52 6.54 -15.40
CA GLY A 171 15.22 7.93 -15.79
C GLY A 171 13.77 8.22 -16.14
N VAL A 172 12.88 7.22 -16.21
CA VAL A 172 11.45 7.44 -16.55
C VAL A 172 10.75 8.41 -15.59
N PHE A 173 11.21 8.54 -14.35
CA PHE A 173 10.67 9.47 -13.35
C PHE A 173 11.57 10.68 -13.05
N ASP A 174 12.61 10.93 -13.85
CA ASP A 174 13.62 11.97 -13.52
C ASP A 174 13.05 13.39 -13.48
N ASP A 175 12.04 13.68 -14.29
CA ASP A 175 11.40 15.00 -14.30
C ASP A 175 10.35 15.20 -13.19
N LEU A 176 10.05 14.17 -12.38
CA LEU A 176 8.99 14.19 -11.36
C LEU A 176 9.50 14.70 -10.00
N SER A 177 10.02 15.93 -9.96
CA SER A 177 10.67 16.49 -8.76
C SER A 177 9.75 16.63 -7.55
N ASP A 178 8.48 16.94 -7.78
CA ASP A 178 7.48 17.15 -6.73
C ASP A 178 6.65 15.90 -6.41
N LEU A 179 7.03 14.72 -7.00
CA LEU A 179 6.30 13.49 -6.78
C LEU A 179 6.40 13.07 -5.30
N GLU A 180 5.25 13.04 -4.62
CA GLU A 180 5.09 12.69 -3.22
C GLU A 180 4.67 11.21 -3.06
N ARG A 181 3.83 10.69 -3.98
CA ARG A 181 3.25 9.34 -3.93
C ARG A 181 3.34 8.62 -5.26
N LEU A 182 3.91 7.42 -5.25
CA LEU A 182 4.00 6.53 -6.41
C LEU A 182 3.42 5.15 -6.08
N GLU A 183 2.43 4.73 -6.87
CA GLU A 183 1.77 3.43 -6.74
C GLU A 183 2.10 2.55 -7.94
N LEU A 184 2.80 1.45 -7.70
CA LEU A 184 3.25 0.46 -8.69
C LEU A 184 2.78 -0.96 -8.35
N GLN A 185 1.85 -1.10 -7.39
CA GLN A 185 1.37 -2.41 -6.94
C GLN A 185 0.64 -3.18 -8.04
N GLN A 186 0.61 -4.51 -7.87
CA GLN A 186 -0.08 -5.41 -8.81
C GLN A 186 0.42 -5.23 -10.25
N ASN A 187 1.74 -5.37 -10.43
CA ASN A 187 2.44 -5.42 -11.70
C ASN A 187 3.33 -6.68 -11.75
N GLY A 188 4.16 -6.81 -12.78
CA GLY A 188 5.08 -7.92 -12.96
C GLY A 188 6.55 -7.58 -12.70
N LEU A 189 6.86 -6.49 -11.99
CA LEU A 189 8.21 -5.97 -11.82
C LEU A 189 9.13 -7.00 -11.15
N GLY A 190 10.18 -7.41 -11.86
CA GLY A 190 11.18 -8.37 -11.37
C GLY A 190 12.31 -7.73 -10.58
N SER A 191 12.60 -6.47 -10.86
CA SER A 191 13.62 -5.66 -10.20
C SER A 191 13.27 -4.17 -10.33
N ILE A 192 13.91 -3.36 -9.51
CA ILE A 192 13.88 -1.89 -9.58
C ILE A 192 15.33 -1.41 -9.62
N ASP A 193 15.68 -0.68 -10.68
CA ASP A 193 17.02 -0.08 -10.84
C ASP A 193 17.24 0.99 -9.75
N ASP A 194 18.42 1.02 -9.17
CA ASP A 194 18.79 1.94 -8.10
C ASP A 194 18.73 3.44 -8.52
N ARG A 195 18.73 3.73 -9.81
CA ARG A 195 18.66 5.10 -10.36
C ARG A 195 17.23 5.54 -10.68
N LEU A 196 16.24 4.64 -10.56
CA LEU A 196 14.87 4.90 -11.00
C LEU A 196 14.22 6.13 -10.35
N PHE A 197 14.61 6.43 -9.10
CA PHE A 197 14.00 7.52 -8.32
C PHE A 197 14.93 8.72 -8.11
N GLN A 198 16.03 8.85 -8.87
CA GLN A 198 17.03 9.92 -8.67
C GLN A 198 16.42 11.32 -8.81
N GLY A 199 15.44 11.50 -9.69
CA GLY A 199 14.72 12.76 -9.89
C GLY A 199 13.60 13.05 -8.89
N CYS A 200 13.11 12.02 -8.18
CA CYS A 200 11.93 12.15 -7.28
C CYS A 200 12.31 12.70 -5.90
N HIS A 201 12.62 13.99 -5.80
CA HIS A 201 13.17 14.58 -4.57
C HIS A 201 12.15 14.73 -3.42
N SER A 202 10.87 14.66 -3.72
CA SER A 202 9.76 14.83 -2.77
C SER A 202 9.07 13.52 -2.42
N LEU A 203 9.54 12.36 -2.94
CA LEU A 203 8.86 11.08 -2.77
C LEU A 203 8.87 10.62 -1.31
N THR A 204 7.68 10.48 -0.73
CA THR A 204 7.45 10.07 0.67
C THR A 204 6.69 8.76 0.81
N ALA A 205 5.93 8.36 -0.22
CA ALA A 205 5.16 7.13 -0.19
C ALA A 205 5.37 6.33 -1.48
N LEU A 206 5.79 5.06 -1.32
CA LEU A 206 6.04 4.14 -2.42
C LEU A 206 5.35 2.80 -2.14
N ASN A 207 4.49 2.39 -3.06
CA ASN A 207 3.87 1.08 -3.03
C ASN A 207 4.35 0.24 -4.22
N VAL A 208 5.09 -0.82 -3.95
CA VAL A 208 5.56 -1.82 -4.93
C VAL A 208 5.05 -3.22 -4.58
N SER A 209 3.97 -3.30 -3.79
CA SER A 209 3.41 -4.58 -3.37
C SER A 209 2.85 -5.39 -4.55
N HIS A 210 2.69 -6.72 -4.35
CA HIS A 210 2.15 -7.60 -5.38
C HIS A 210 2.90 -7.51 -6.72
N ASN A 211 4.23 -7.64 -6.66
CA ASN A 211 5.13 -7.71 -7.79
C ASN A 211 5.98 -9.00 -7.73
N ALA A 212 7.01 -9.10 -8.55
CA ALA A 212 7.91 -10.25 -8.60
C ALA A 212 9.33 -9.91 -8.09
N LEU A 213 9.49 -8.85 -7.29
CA LEU A 213 10.78 -8.33 -6.83
C LEU A 213 11.54 -9.38 -6.02
N LYS A 214 12.73 -9.75 -6.46
CA LYS A 214 13.66 -10.63 -5.73
C LYS A 214 14.58 -9.84 -4.80
N THR A 215 14.88 -8.62 -5.19
CA THR A 215 15.68 -7.66 -4.43
C THR A 215 15.03 -6.29 -4.50
N PHE A 216 15.15 -5.51 -3.44
CA PHE A 216 14.75 -4.13 -3.40
C PHE A 216 15.74 -3.36 -2.53
N ASN A 217 16.61 -2.61 -3.16
CA ASN A 217 17.64 -1.86 -2.48
C ASN A 217 17.12 -0.47 -2.10
N VAL A 218 16.62 -0.34 -0.88
CA VAL A 218 16.16 0.96 -0.36
C VAL A 218 17.30 1.81 0.20
N ALA A 219 18.52 1.29 0.30
CA ALA A 219 19.68 2.04 0.76
C ALA A 219 20.06 3.23 -0.17
N GLN A 220 19.67 3.16 -1.44
CA GLN A 220 19.81 4.27 -2.38
C GLN A 220 19.10 5.56 -1.93
N PHE A 221 18.12 5.44 -1.01
CA PHE A 221 17.34 6.57 -0.49
C PHE A 221 17.98 7.22 0.76
N GLU A 222 19.17 6.77 1.20
CA GLU A 222 19.75 7.10 2.51
C GLU A 222 20.05 8.59 2.74
N ARG A 223 20.34 9.34 1.70
CA ARG A 223 20.98 10.66 1.91
C ARG A 223 20.10 11.88 1.62
N ARG A 224 18.92 11.72 1.02
CA ARG A 224 18.19 12.88 0.50
C ARG A 224 16.72 12.95 0.86
N TRP A 225 16.06 11.84 1.20
CA TRP A 225 14.61 11.80 1.33
C TRP A 225 14.19 11.22 2.68
N SER A 226 13.14 11.80 3.24
CA SER A 226 12.42 11.20 4.36
C SER A 226 11.28 10.39 3.79
N PHE A 227 11.37 9.07 3.87
CA PHE A 227 10.25 8.21 3.49
C PHE A 227 9.29 8.02 4.65
N ASP A 228 8.01 8.29 4.40
CA ASP A 228 6.98 7.97 5.38
C ASP A 228 6.60 6.50 5.30
N LEU A 229 6.33 5.99 4.09
CA LEU A 229 5.86 4.62 3.92
C LEU A 229 6.46 3.95 2.68
N ILE A 230 7.00 2.74 2.87
CA ILE A 230 7.24 1.78 1.78
C ILE A 230 6.39 0.54 2.03
N ASP A 231 5.56 0.18 1.04
CA ASP A 231 4.91 -1.13 0.98
C ASP A 231 5.54 -2.00 -0.10
N ALA A 232 6.24 -3.06 0.31
CA ALA A 232 6.86 -4.06 -0.54
C ALA A 232 6.25 -5.46 -0.32
N SER A 233 5.01 -5.53 0.15
CA SER A 233 4.32 -6.78 0.45
C SER A 233 4.10 -7.64 -0.79
N TYR A 234 3.98 -8.96 -0.59
CA TYR A 234 3.66 -9.93 -1.64
C TYR A 234 4.61 -9.84 -2.84
N ASN A 235 5.91 -9.92 -2.53
CA ASN A 235 7.01 -10.02 -3.47
C ASN A 235 7.81 -11.32 -3.23
N LYS A 236 9.03 -11.40 -3.75
CA LYS A 236 9.94 -12.56 -3.59
C LYS A 236 11.22 -12.18 -2.85
N LEU A 237 11.14 -11.17 -1.97
CA LEU A 237 12.29 -10.66 -1.23
C LEU A 237 12.81 -11.71 -0.24
N SER A 238 14.13 -11.92 -0.20
CA SER A 238 14.79 -12.75 0.80
C SER A 238 15.53 -11.94 1.88
N VAL A 239 15.85 -10.71 1.56
CA VAL A 239 16.50 -9.73 2.44
C VAL A 239 15.77 -8.40 2.30
N VAL A 240 15.64 -7.68 3.39
CA VAL A 240 15.19 -6.29 3.38
C VAL A 240 16.24 -5.41 4.07
N ARG A 241 16.59 -4.29 3.43
CA ARG A 241 17.51 -3.29 3.96
C ARG A 241 16.73 -2.03 4.31
N ILE A 242 16.90 -1.53 5.53
CA ILE A 242 16.13 -0.42 6.08
C ILE A 242 17.03 0.81 6.19
N PRO A 243 16.75 1.89 5.44
CA PRO A 243 17.51 3.13 5.51
C PRO A 243 17.15 3.92 6.78
N PRO A 244 18.05 4.81 7.28
CA PRO A 244 17.84 5.53 8.53
C PRO A 244 16.61 6.46 8.54
N ASN A 245 16.22 6.99 7.40
CA ASN A 245 15.18 8.00 7.21
C ASN A 245 13.77 7.42 6.90
N LEU A 246 13.61 6.09 6.86
CA LEU A 246 12.32 5.43 6.66
C LEU A 246 11.54 5.36 7.97
N ARG A 247 10.27 5.80 7.95
CA ARG A 247 9.39 5.75 9.14
C ARG A 247 8.56 4.48 9.21
N GLN A 248 8.07 3.96 8.10
CA GLN A 248 7.19 2.80 8.06
C GLN A 248 7.58 1.85 6.94
N LEU A 249 7.80 0.58 7.28
CA LEU A 249 8.01 -0.49 6.30
C LEU A 249 6.98 -1.59 6.48
N VAL A 250 6.31 -1.93 5.39
CA VAL A 250 5.41 -3.07 5.28
C VAL A 250 5.95 -4.01 4.20
N ALA A 251 6.27 -5.26 4.57
CA ALA A 251 6.78 -6.27 3.64
C ALA A 251 6.19 -7.66 3.96
N ILE A 252 4.86 -7.73 3.96
CA ILE A 252 4.07 -8.93 4.23
C ILE A 252 4.24 -9.94 3.10
N GLY A 253 4.22 -11.24 3.40
CA GLY A 253 4.09 -12.27 2.37
C GLY A 253 5.28 -12.33 1.41
N ASN A 254 6.48 -12.31 1.94
CA ASN A 254 7.73 -12.45 1.21
C ASN A 254 8.49 -13.74 1.62
N GLY A 255 9.75 -13.82 1.27
CA GLY A 255 10.65 -14.89 1.69
C GLY A 255 11.74 -14.42 2.64
N ILE A 256 11.53 -13.31 3.37
CA ILE A 256 12.55 -12.60 4.13
C ILE A 256 13.09 -13.50 5.26
N ARG A 257 14.43 -13.66 5.27
CA ARG A 257 15.18 -14.35 6.29
C ARG A 257 16.12 -13.42 7.04
N THR A 258 16.40 -12.25 6.46
CA THR A 258 17.37 -11.31 7.01
C THR A 258 16.82 -9.90 6.92
N VAL A 259 16.92 -9.16 8.00
CA VAL A 259 16.65 -7.73 8.07
C VAL A 259 17.96 -7.02 8.31
N GLU A 260 18.33 -6.11 7.43
CA GLU A 260 19.54 -5.30 7.55
C GLU A 260 19.16 -3.84 7.78
N SER A 261 19.98 -3.11 8.51
CA SER A 261 19.88 -1.66 8.65
C SER A 261 21.13 -1.01 8.12
N THR A 262 20.95 0.06 7.37
CA THR A 262 22.08 0.88 6.90
C THR A 262 22.31 2.10 7.79
N ALA A 263 21.48 2.26 8.84
CA ALA A 263 21.62 3.33 9.82
C ALA A 263 22.90 3.12 10.65
N THR A 264 23.82 4.05 10.54
CA THR A 264 25.03 4.10 11.38
C THR A 264 24.77 4.82 12.70
N ASN A 265 23.84 5.76 12.73
CA ASN A 265 23.44 6.53 13.92
C ASN A 265 21.95 6.85 13.84
N GLY A 266 21.16 6.26 14.72
CA GLY A 266 19.74 6.49 14.83
C GLY A 266 18.90 6.04 13.60
N SER A 267 17.64 5.78 13.82
CA SER A 267 16.69 5.45 12.75
C SER A 267 15.37 6.13 13.03
N GLU A 268 14.67 6.55 11.97
CA GLU A 268 13.33 7.14 12.07
C GLU A 268 12.22 6.07 12.09
N LEU A 269 12.56 4.77 12.03
CA LEU A 269 11.60 3.69 11.91
C LEU A 269 10.70 3.58 13.15
N ILE A 270 9.40 3.75 12.94
CA ILE A 270 8.36 3.65 13.97
C ILE A 270 7.47 2.41 13.79
N LEU A 271 7.38 1.88 12.57
CA LEU A 271 6.57 0.72 12.26
C LEU A 271 7.33 -0.23 11.32
N LEU A 272 7.44 -1.50 11.75
CA LEU A 272 7.97 -2.60 10.93
C LEU A 272 6.96 -3.74 10.93
N LYS A 273 6.43 -4.07 9.74
CA LYS A 273 5.53 -5.21 9.53
C LYS A 273 6.15 -6.20 8.57
N LEU A 274 6.44 -7.39 9.06
CA LEU A 274 7.02 -8.51 8.32
C LEU A 274 6.21 -9.82 8.49
N PRO A 275 4.87 -9.81 8.55
CA PRO A 275 4.12 -11.06 8.63
C PRO A 275 4.31 -11.94 7.41
N HIS A 276 4.09 -13.27 7.58
CA HIS A 276 4.20 -14.26 6.50
C HIS A 276 5.56 -14.24 5.80
N ASN A 277 6.65 -14.28 6.59
CA ASN A 277 8.02 -14.36 6.13
C ASN A 277 8.74 -15.63 6.67
N LYS A 278 10.05 -15.64 6.70
CA LYS A 278 10.87 -16.82 7.09
C LYS A 278 11.87 -16.52 8.21
N LEU A 279 11.62 -15.48 9.01
CA LEU A 279 12.45 -15.12 10.17
C LEU A 279 12.37 -16.22 11.22
N THR A 280 13.49 -16.52 11.86
CA THR A 280 13.62 -17.58 12.86
C THR A 280 13.84 -17.05 14.28
N SER A 281 14.20 -15.79 14.42
CA SER A 281 14.39 -15.10 15.70
C SER A 281 14.00 -13.63 15.63
N VAL A 282 13.56 -13.07 16.76
CA VAL A 282 13.38 -11.61 16.92
C VAL A 282 14.74 -10.90 16.87
N ASP A 283 15.82 -11.57 17.25
CA ASP A 283 17.17 -11.03 17.25
C ASP A 283 17.76 -10.79 15.85
N GLU A 284 17.16 -11.38 14.82
CA GLU A 284 17.47 -11.07 13.42
C GLU A 284 17.02 -9.67 12.97
N VAL A 285 16.19 -8.99 13.78
CA VAL A 285 15.77 -7.61 13.52
C VAL A 285 16.77 -6.65 14.17
N PRO A 286 17.42 -5.74 13.42
CA PRO A 286 18.27 -4.71 13.98
C PRO A 286 17.57 -3.81 15.01
N VAL A 287 18.31 -3.19 15.88
CA VAL A 287 17.74 -2.26 16.87
C VAL A 287 17.33 -0.95 16.20
N PHE A 288 16.10 -0.53 16.45
CA PHE A 288 15.55 0.73 15.99
C PHE A 288 14.99 1.52 17.18
N ASP A 289 15.67 2.58 17.59
CA ASP A 289 15.40 3.33 18.83
C ASP A 289 14.00 3.96 18.90
N LYS A 290 13.37 4.23 17.73
CA LYS A 290 12.05 4.85 17.64
C LYS A 290 10.92 3.85 17.35
N LEU A 291 11.22 2.55 17.24
CA LEU A 291 10.24 1.54 16.86
C LEU A 291 9.12 1.43 17.91
N ILE A 292 7.90 1.61 17.46
CA ILE A 292 6.67 1.55 18.26
C ILE A 292 5.92 0.24 18.00
N THR A 293 5.90 -0.21 16.74
CA THR A 293 5.20 -1.43 16.33
C THR A 293 6.13 -2.36 15.60
N LEU A 294 6.23 -3.59 16.11
CA LEU A 294 6.93 -4.71 15.48
C LEU A 294 5.94 -5.86 15.25
N ASP A 295 5.67 -6.17 14.00
CA ASP A 295 4.82 -7.29 13.61
C ASP A 295 5.65 -8.35 12.88
N LEU A 296 5.89 -9.47 13.53
CA LEU A 296 6.59 -10.66 13.03
C LEU A 296 5.65 -11.87 12.99
N SER A 297 4.35 -11.66 12.88
CA SER A 297 3.36 -12.72 12.83
C SER A 297 3.60 -13.66 11.65
N PHE A 298 3.23 -14.94 11.79
CA PHE A 298 3.32 -15.94 10.72
C PHE A 298 4.73 -16.08 10.13
N ASN A 299 5.74 -16.14 11.01
CA ASN A 299 7.11 -16.46 10.69
C ASN A 299 7.49 -17.90 11.18
N ARG A 300 8.76 -18.15 11.46
CA ARG A 300 9.27 -19.45 11.90
C ARG A 300 9.98 -19.37 13.25
N ILE A 301 9.58 -18.41 14.10
CA ILE A 301 10.22 -18.16 15.39
C ILE A 301 9.83 -19.28 16.34
N ARG A 302 10.84 -19.95 16.93
CA ARG A 302 10.66 -21.08 17.83
C ARG A 302 10.87 -20.71 19.30
N GLU A 303 11.71 -19.71 19.53
CA GLU A 303 12.10 -19.26 20.86
C GLU A 303 11.97 -17.74 20.93
N PHE A 304 11.53 -17.24 22.07
CA PHE A 304 11.47 -15.82 22.33
C PHE A 304 11.82 -15.52 23.77
N ASP A 305 12.80 -14.64 23.96
CA ASP A 305 13.13 -14.04 25.24
C ASP A 305 12.73 -12.55 25.24
N PHE A 306 12.10 -12.08 26.30
CA PHE A 306 11.71 -10.67 26.42
C PHE A 306 12.89 -9.70 26.37
N ARG A 307 14.12 -10.17 26.62
CA ARG A 307 15.34 -9.40 26.39
C ARG A 307 15.44 -8.90 24.93
N SER A 308 14.98 -9.70 23.97
CA SER A 308 14.97 -9.30 22.55
C SER A 308 14.03 -8.13 22.29
N ALA A 309 12.89 -8.07 22.99
CA ALA A 309 11.96 -6.92 22.91
C ALA A 309 12.50 -5.68 23.65
N ALA A 310 13.22 -5.86 24.74
CA ALA A 310 13.80 -4.77 25.53
C ALA A 310 14.80 -3.91 24.73
N ARG A 311 15.40 -4.48 23.68
CA ARG A 311 16.32 -3.76 22.78
C ARG A 311 15.64 -2.57 22.08
N PHE A 312 14.31 -2.61 21.91
CA PHE A 312 13.53 -1.57 21.28
C PHE A 312 12.92 -0.64 22.34
N GLY A 313 13.65 0.41 22.69
CA GLY A 313 13.34 1.29 23.83
C GLY A 313 11.98 2.01 23.80
N LYS A 314 11.21 1.96 22.70
CA LYS A 314 9.88 2.58 22.56
C LYS A 314 8.80 1.60 22.07
N LEU A 315 9.07 0.30 22.06
CA LEU A 315 8.14 -0.70 21.52
C LEU A 315 6.87 -0.79 22.38
N VAL A 316 5.73 -0.50 21.77
CA VAL A 316 4.41 -0.55 22.41
C VAL A 316 3.63 -1.80 22.00
N LEU A 317 3.76 -2.22 20.75
CA LEU A 317 3.06 -3.38 20.19
C LEU A 317 4.06 -4.37 19.61
N LEU A 318 4.05 -5.60 20.14
CA LEU A 318 4.77 -6.75 19.61
C LEU A 318 3.78 -7.82 19.17
N LYS A 319 3.89 -8.28 17.93
CA LYS A 319 3.11 -9.39 17.41
C LYS A 319 4.01 -10.53 16.97
N LEU A 320 3.76 -11.69 17.55
CA LEU A 320 4.40 -12.97 17.27
C LEU A 320 3.37 -14.08 16.99
N ASP A 321 2.15 -13.70 16.58
CA ASP A 321 1.09 -14.66 16.26
C ASP A 321 1.52 -15.60 15.13
N GLY A 322 1.02 -16.84 15.13
CA GLY A 322 1.23 -17.78 14.02
C GLY A 322 2.68 -18.20 13.83
N ASN A 323 3.47 -18.22 14.87
CA ASN A 323 4.86 -18.74 14.89
C ASN A 323 4.93 -20.18 15.38
N GLN A 324 6.10 -20.64 15.81
CA GLN A 324 6.37 -21.99 16.30
C GLN A 324 6.83 -21.96 17.78
N LEU A 325 6.36 -20.97 18.55
CA LEU A 325 6.76 -20.79 19.93
C LEU A 325 6.15 -21.88 20.82
N GLU A 326 7.00 -22.63 21.52
CA GLU A 326 6.59 -23.63 22.52
C GLU A 326 6.70 -23.05 23.94
N SER A 327 7.60 -22.10 24.14
CA SER A 327 7.82 -21.39 25.40
C SER A 327 8.28 -19.96 25.16
N VAL A 328 8.20 -19.16 26.21
CA VAL A 328 8.84 -17.85 26.28
C VAL A 328 9.75 -17.81 27.52
N SER A 329 10.86 -17.12 27.40
CA SER A 329 11.80 -16.90 28.50
C SER A 329 11.95 -15.41 28.80
N ASN A 330 12.56 -15.13 29.92
CA ASN A 330 12.82 -13.78 30.36
C ASN A 330 14.13 -13.72 31.19
N SER A 331 15.17 -13.26 30.54
CA SER A 331 16.48 -13.05 31.16
C SER A 331 16.72 -11.58 31.58
N LEU A 332 15.65 -10.77 31.64
CA LEU A 332 15.76 -9.36 32.02
C LEU A 332 15.99 -9.16 33.50
N THR A 333 16.90 -8.26 33.84
CA THR A 333 17.14 -7.75 35.20
C THR A 333 16.41 -6.44 35.49
N ALA A 334 15.90 -5.74 34.45
CA ALA A 334 15.19 -4.48 34.57
C ALA A 334 13.85 -4.54 33.78
N PRO A 335 12.79 -3.86 34.25
CA PRO A 335 11.47 -3.94 33.61
C PRO A 335 11.38 -3.17 32.31
N ILE A 336 10.62 -3.71 31.36
CA ILE A 336 10.17 -3.02 30.15
C ILE A 336 8.87 -2.27 30.48
N THR A 337 8.91 -0.94 30.48
CA THR A 337 7.77 -0.11 30.94
C THR A 337 6.88 0.43 29.83
N HIS A 338 7.25 0.28 28.57
CA HIS A 338 6.54 0.84 27.42
C HIS A 338 5.76 -0.19 26.59
N LEU A 339 6.06 -1.50 26.73
CA LEU A 339 5.34 -2.56 26.01
C LEU A 339 3.94 -2.77 26.61
N LYS A 340 2.90 -2.59 25.79
CA LYS A 340 1.49 -2.63 26.20
C LYS A 340 0.69 -3.75 25.56
N TYR A 341 1.03 -4.13 24.37
CA TYR A 341 0.28 -5.10 23.57
C TYR A 341 1.23 -6.22 23.15
N VAL A 342 0.94 -7.44 23.58
CA VAL A 342 1.72 -8.64 23.26
C VAL A 342 0.77 -9.67 22.65
N HIS A 343 1.03 -10.06 21.43
CA HIS A 343 0.24 -11.03 20.69
C HIS A 343 1.08 -12.29 20.47
N LEU A 344 0.59 -13.41 21.00
CA LEU A 344 1.22 -14.74 20.98
C LEU A 344 0.20 -15.82 20.50
N ALA A 345 -0.87 -15.41 19.84
CA ALA A 345 -1.91 -16.33 19.36
C ALA A 345 -1.34 -17.28 18.28
N ASP A 346 -2.03 -18.38 18.03
CA ASP A 346 -1.68 -19.35 16.97
C ASP A 346 -0.23 -19.86 17.07
N ASN A 347 0.23 -20.16 18.29
CA ASN A 347 1.52 -20.77 18.58
C ASN A 347 1.38 -22.19 19.16
N GLN A 348 2.42 -22.77 19.76
CA GLN A 348 2.45 -24.17 20.19
C GLN A 348 2.58 -24.28 21.72
N PHE A 349 2.17 -23.27 22.48
CA PHE A 349 2.23 -23.30 23.94
C PHE A 349 1.33 -24.38 24.51
N THR A 350 1.86 -25.35 25.24
CA THR A 350 1.11 -26.33 26.01
C THR A 350 0.95 -25.89 27.47
N HIS A 351 1.92 -25.18 27.98
CA HIS A 351 1.97 -24.62 29.31
C HIS A 351 2.60 -23.22 29.23
N LEU A 352 2.14 -22.31 30.05
CA LEU A 352 2.75 -20.99 30.17
C LEU A 352 2.71 -20.56 31.64
N ASP A 353 3.88 -20.16 32.15
CA ASP A 353 3.98 -19.49 33.44
C ASP A 353 4.02 -17.96 33.18
N LEU A 354 2.94 -17.25 33.53
CA LEU A 354 2.85 -15.81 33.37
C LEU A 354 3.87 -15.04 34.25
N ASN A 355 4.47 -15.68 35.23
CA ASN A 355 5.52 -15.03 36.05
C ASN A 355 6.73 -14.60 35.19
N VAL A 356 6.95 -15.23 34.02
CA VAL A 356 7.99 -14.77 33.07
C VAL A 356 7.75 -13.37 32.55
N LEU A 357 6.51 -12.86 32.64
CA LEU A 357 6.12 -11.51 32.19
C LEU A 357 6.22 -10.44 33.28
N ARG A 358 6.65 -10.78 34.52
CA ARG A 358 6.72 -9.81 35.63
C ARG A 358 7.59 -8.60 35.34
N THR A 359 8.59 -8.74 34.49
CA THR A 359 9.39 -7.60 34.05
C THR A 359 8.75 -6.77 32.93
N VAL A 360 7.50 -7.08 32.55
CA VAL A 360 6.70 -6.32 31.57
C VAL A 360 5.38 -5.86 32.22
N PRO A 361 5.42 -5.06 33.31
CA PRO A 361 4.26 -4.79 34.16
C PRO A 361 3.21 -3.88 33.51
N ARG A 362 3.51 -3.31 32.36
CA ARG A 362 2.60 -2.37 31.65
C ARG A 362 1.79 -3.02 30.53
N ILE A 363 1.75 -4.35 30.46
CA ILE A 363 0.90 -5.05 29.48
C ILE A 363 -0.57 -4.74 29.78
N LEU A 364 -1.25 -4.15 28.78
CA LEU A 364 -2.68 -3.87 28.79
C LEU A 364 -3.48 -5.03 28.18
N LYS A 365 -2.95 -5.65 27.12
CA LYS A 365 -3.59 -6.79 26.45
C LYS A 365 -2.58 -7.86 26.11
N LEU A 366 -2.92 -9.10 26.47
CA LEU A 366 -2.18 -10.31 26.14
C LEU A 366 -3.06 -11.25 25.35
N ASP A 367 -2.64 -11.59 24.12
CA ASP A 367 -3.35 -12.53 23.26
C ASP A 367 -2.66 -13.89 23.24
N LEU A 368 -3.32 -14.92 23.77
CA LEU A 368 -2.85 -16.30 23.84
C LEU A 368 -3.82 -17.25 23.13
N ARG A 369 -4.71 -16.74 22.29
CA ARG A 369 -5.71 -17.54 21.58
C ARG A 369 -5.07 -18.60 20.69
N ARG A 370 -5.84 -19.67 20.47
CA ARG A 370 -5.49 -20.74 19.52
C ARG A 370 -4.08 -21.28 19.72
N ASN A 371 -3.71 -21.54 21.00
CA ASN A 371 -2.57 -22.33 21.41
C ASN A 371 -3.04 -23.74 21.83
N GLN A 372 -2.21 -24.45 22.56
CA GLN A 372 -2.52 -25.80 23.08
C GLN A 372 -2.47 -25.80 24.61
N LEU A 373 -2.71 -24.66 25.25
CA LEU A 373 -2.59 -24.49 26.69
C LEU A 373 -3.53 -25.41 27.45
N GLU A 374 -2.99 -26.32 28.23
CA GLU A 374 -3.73 -27.17 29.18
C GLU A 374 -3.82 -26.48 30.55
N ARG A 375 -2.83 -25.67 30.88
CA ARG A 375 -2.74 -24.89 32.13
C ARG A 375 -1.99 -23.59 31.89
N LEU A 376 -2.34 -22.61 32.70
CA LEU A 376 -1.71 -21.31 32.77
C LEU A 376 -1.34 -21.07 34.23
N ALA A 377 -0.07 -21.02 34.55
CA ALA A 377 0.38 -20.75 35.90
C ALA A 377 0.52 -19.23 36.10
N VAL A 378 0.07 -18.77 37.26
CA VAL A 378 0.28 -17.39 37.71
C VAL A 378 0.23 -17.35 39.23
N THR A 379 1.06 -16.51 39.80
CA THR A 379 1.00 -16.15 41.22
C THR A 379 0.88 -14.64 41.29
N ASP A 380 -0.12 -14.14 42.02
CA ASP A 380 -0.38 -12.70 42.16
C ASP A 380 -0.50 -11.98 40.81
N LEU A 381 -1.56 -12.28 40.05
CA LEU A 381 -1.83 -11.69 38.76
C LEU A 381 -2.00 -10.17 38.86
N ALA A 382 -2.71 -9.70 39.89
CA ALA A 382 -2.97 -8.26 40.13
C ALA A 382 -1.68 -7.49 40.41
N GLY A 383 -0.81 -8.01 41.25
CA GLY A 383 0.48 -7.37 41.57
C GLY A 383 1.46 -7.44 40.40
N SER A 384 1.43 -8.53 39.64
CA SER A 384 2.30 -8.70 38.46
C SER A 384 1.87 -7.83 37.27
N PHE A 385 0.57 -7.59 37.08
CA PHE A 385 0.01 -6.89 35.92
C PHE A 385 -1.05 -5.84 36.34
N PRO A 386 -0.67 -4.81 37.09
CA PRO A 386 -1.61 -3.87 37.71
C PRO A 386 -2.43 -3.04 36.73
N VAL A 387 -2.08 -3.07 35.43
CA VAL A 387 -2.77 -2.30 34.37
C VAL A 387 -3.39 -3.20 33.31
N MET A 388 -3.32 -4.55 33.45
CA MET A 388 -3.85 -5.46 32.46
C MET A 388 -5.37 -5.37 32.42
N VAL A 389 -5.91 -5.08 31.24
CA VAL A 389 -7.35 -4.95 30.99
C VAL A 389 -7.91 -6.22 30.38
N ARG A 390 -7.13 -6.90 29.53
CA ARG A 390 -7.62 -8.06 28.78
C ARG A 390 -6.55 -9.13 28.57
N ILE A 391 -6.95 -10.38 28.84
CA ILE A 391 -6.26 -11.57 28.38
C ILE A 391 -7.22 -12.39 27.49
N MET A 392 -6.74 -12.84 26.34
CA MET A 392 -7.55 -13.61 25.38
C MET A 392 -7.04 -15.04 25.34
N LEU A 393 -7.92 -16.02 25.63
CA LEU A 393 -7.57 -17.41 25.89
C LEU A 393 -8.34 -18.41 25.00
N GLU A 394 -9.20 -17.92 24.10
CA GLU A 394 -10.07 -18.73 23.25
C GLU A 394 -9.29 -19.73 22.38
N GLY A 395 -9.83 -20.94 22.20
CA GLY A 395 -9.25 -21.98 21.34
C GLY A 395 -8.03 -22.70 21.93
N ASN A 396 -7.89 -22.72 23.28
CA ASN A 396 -6.90 -23.51 24.00
C ASN A 396 -7.47 -24.87 24.44
N ARG A 397 -6.72 -25.66 25.23
CA ARG A 397 -7.08 -27.04 25.67
C ARG A 397 -7.10 -27.14 27.19
N PHE A 398 -7.69 -26.16 27.87
CA PHE A 398 -7.72 -26.14 29.34
C PHE A 398 -8.43 -27.36 29.91
N ARG A 399 -7.91 -27.92 31.02
CA ARG A 399 -8.53 -28.95 31.80
C ARG A 399 -9.34 -28.34 32.94
N CYS A 400 -10.60 -28.71 33.08
CA CYS A 400 -11.51 -28.10 34.07
C CYS A 400 -10.99 -28.16 35.52
N PRO A 401 -10.44 -29.28 36.00
CA PRO A 401 -9.90 -29.34 37.36
C PRO A 401 -8.74 -28.36 37.60
N ASP A 402 -7.87 -28.18 36.58
CA ASP A 402 -6.66 -27.37 36.67
C ASP A 402 -6.92 -25.89 36.49
N SER A 403 -8.13 -25.53 35.99
CA SER A 403 -8.47 -24.13 35.68
C SER A 403 -8.97 -23.33 36.88
N ARG A 404 -9.35 -23.98 38.00
CA ARG A 404 -9.92 -23.30 39.18
C ARG A 404 -9.04 -22.22 39.79
N PRO A 405 -7.73 -22.43 40.01
CA PRO A 405 -6.84 -21.41 40.56
C PRO A 405 -6.75 -20.18 39.61
N LEU A 406 -6.59 -20.45 38.31
CA LEU A 406 -6.56 -19.42 37.27
C LEU A 406 -7.84 -18.58 37.26
N LEU A 407 -9.02 -19.24 37.33
CA LEU A 407 -10.31 -18.56 37.35
C LEU A 407 -10.45 -17.58 38.51
N LYS A 408 -9.97 -17.97 39.70
CA LYS A 408 -9.99 -17.11 40.88
C LYS A 408 -9.17 -15.83 40.63
N GLU A 409 -7.93 -15.98 40.18
CA GLU A 409 -7.05 -14.88 39.87
C GLU A 409 -7.61 -13.93 38.77
N LEU A 410 -8.18 -14.52 37.71
CA LEU A 410 -8.77 -13.74 36.62
C LEU A 410 -9.98 -12.93 37.06
N LYS A 411 -10.88 -13.51 37.89
CA LYS A 411 -12.05 -12.81 38.43
C LYS A 411 -11.70 -11.61 39.30
N GLU A 412 -10.62 -11.73 40.06
CA GLU A 412 -10.19 -10.70 40.99
C GLU A 412 -9.38 -9.58 40.32
N SER A 413 -8.75 -9.86 39.19
CA SER A 413 -7.68 -9.01 38.63
C SER A 413 -7.93 -8.41 37.26
N ILE A 414 -8.78 -9.02 36.43
CA ILE A 414 -8.92 -8.64 34.99
C ILE A 414 -10.38 -8.38 34.61
N THR A 415 -10.61 -7.28 33.89
CA THR A 415 -11.96 -6.87 33.48
C THR A 415 -12.52 -7.64 32.28
N ALA A 416 -11.67 -8.24 31.44
CA ALA A 416 -12.11 -8.94 30.23
C ALA A 416 -11.26 -10.16 29.91
N TYR A 417 -11.73 -11.35 30.34
CA TYR A 417 -11.12 -12.63 30.00
C TYR A 417 -12.17 -13.66 29.51
N ALA A 418 -13.47 -13.42 29.79
CA ALA A 418 -14.51 -14.41 29.64
C ALA A 418 -14.75 -14.79 28.17
N MET A 419 -14.79 -16.09 27.91
CA MET A 419 -15.24 -16.70 26.65
C MET A 419 -16.77 -16.88 26.66
N THR A 420 -17.36 -17.04 25.50
CA THR A 420 -18.77 -17.42 25.34
C THR A 420 -18.88 -18.90 24.99
N ARG A 421 -20.09 -19.48 25.08
CA ARG A 421 -20.33 -20.89 24.69
C ARG A 421 -19.93 -21.13 23.21
N ASN A 422 -20.04 -20.13 22.36
CA ASN A 422 -19.65 -20.24 20.96
C ASN A 422 -18.14 -20.35 20.74
N ASP A 423 -17.33 -19.97 21.73
CA ASP A 423 -15.89 -20.09 21.70
C ASP A 423 -15.40 -21.48 22.13
N CYS A 424 -16.30 -22.31 22.75
CA CYS A 424 -15.99 -23.65 23.19
C CYS A 424 -16.19 -24.68 22.08
N ARG A 425 -15.37 -25.74 22.05
CA ARG A 425 -15.59 -26.90 21.21
C ARG A 425 -16.81 -27.68 21.70
N LYS A 426 -17.34 -28.59 20.88
CA LYS A 426 -18.57 -29.34 21.21
C LYS A 426 -18.43 -30.17 22.50
N GLU A 427 -17.23 -30.73 22.75
CA GLU A 427 -16.90 -31.55 23.89
C GLU A 427 -16.47 -30.76 25.13
N GLU A 428 -16.30 -29.46 25.04
CA GLU A 428 -15.85 -28.61 26.13
C GLU A 428 -17.02 -28.02 26.93
N ASN A 429 -16.79 -27.80 28.20
CA ASN A 429 -17.72 -27.13 29.11
C ASN A 429 -17.28 -25.66 29.26
N LEU A 430 -18.26 -24.76 29.33
CA LEU A 430 -17.99 -23.37 29.73
C LEU A 430 -18.17 -23.28 31.26
N ILE A 431 -17.05 -23.12 31.98
CA ILE A 431 -17.03 -22.94 33.42
C ILE A 431 -16.45 -21.57 33.72
N ASP A 432 -17.26 -20.71 34.33
CA ASP A 432 -16.86 -19.36 34.77
C ASP A 432 -16.15 -18.53 33.68
N GLY A 433 -16.56 -18.68 32.42
CA GLY A 433 -15.98 -17.96 31.29
C GLY A 433 -14.70 -18.56 30.70
N ILE A 434 -14.38 -19.82 30.99
CA ILE A 434 -13.31 -20.58 30.34
C ILE A 434 -13.87 -21.87 29.74
N CYS A 435 -13.58 -22.16 28.49
CA CYS A 435 -13.84 -23.41 27.85
C CYS A 435 -12.82 -24.46 28.31
N CYS A 436 -13.27 -25.58 28.89
CA CYS A 436 -12.39 -26.63 29.39
C CYS A 436 -13.02 -28.03 29.20
N SER A 437 -12.21 -29.06 29.09
CA SER A 437 -12.58 -30.49 28.98
C SER A 437 -12.23 -31.31 30.23
#